data_8c710d885343c2815a1e8ad38090c851
#
_entry.id   8c710d885343c2815a1e8ad38090c851
#
_cell.length_a   1.000
_cell.length_b   1.000
_cell.length_c   1.000
_cell.angle_alpha   90.00
_cell.angle_beta   90.00
_cell.angle_gamma   90.00
#
_symmetry.space_group_name_H-M   'P 1'
#
loop_
_entity.id
_entity.type
_entity.pdbx_description
1 polymer ?
#
loop_
_entity_poly.entity_id
_entity_poly.type
_entity_poly.pdbx_seq_one_letter_code
_entity_poly.pdbx_strand_id
1 'polypeptide(L)'
;MSKLLDATIRCPKCGQSYPVKLFRTIWGEHESLREKVMNDEVNICTCPHCSYSFKAPFPFMYVDVVAGFAVWWEPEYDQGIDSDQASYAKMFGSNSYYAAAPRIADWDEFIETIKKYYRGELKGGKIEKFNASALKQSLNQATKKTKTSGCLGIALLIMLLTGSLT
;
A
#
# COMPACT_ATOMS: atom_id res chain seq x y z
N MET A 1 -1.81 -6.47 8.81
CA MET A 1 -2.28 -7.44 7.77
C MET A 1 -2.25 -6.78 6.40
N SER A 2 -1.60 -7.41 5.41
CA SER A 2 -1.58 -6.91 4.03
C SER A 2 -2.99 -6.79 3.48
N LYS A 3 -3.27 -5.72 2.72
CA LYS A 3 -4.61 -5.41 2.25
C LYS A 3 -4.74 -5.73 0.77
N LEU A 4 -5.73 -6.56 0.45
CA LEU A 4 -6.21 -6.78 -0.90
C LEU A 4 -7.43 -5.88 -1.18
N LEU A 5 -7.49 -5.32 -2.37
CA LEU A 5 -8.65 -4.61 -2.88
C LEU A 5 -9.25 -5.38 -4.05
N ASP A 6 -10.57 -5.37 -4.12
CA ASP A 6 -11.29 -5.79 -5.31
C ASP A 6 -11.19 -4.68 -6.36
N ALA A 7 -10.69 -5.03 -7.54
CA ALA A 7 -10.51 -4.12 -8.67
C ALA A 7 -11.04 -4.78 -9.95
N THR A 8 -11.34 -3.96 -10.94
CA THR A 8 -11.60 -4.44 -12.30
C THR A 8 -10.47 -3.97 -13.19
N ILE A 9 -9.78 -4.88 -13.84
CA ILE A 9 -8.69 -4.56 -14.76
C ILE A 9 -9.03 -4.98 -16.18
N ARG A 10 -8.37 -4.34 -17.15
CA ARG A 10 -8.49 -4.67 -18.56
C ARG A 10 -7.25 -5.44 -19.02
N CYS A 11 -7.46 -6.59 -19.65
CA CYS A 11 -6.35 -7.37 -20.20
C CYS A 11 -5.67 -6.61 -21.35
N PRO A 12 -4.35 -6.40 -21.32
CA PRO A 12 -3.65 -5.68 -22.39
C PRO A 12 -3.61 -6.46 -23.70
N LYS A 13 -3.79 -7.81 -23.66
CA LYS A 13 -3.74 -8.66 -24.86
C LYS A 13 -5.09 -8.75 -25.57
N CYS A 14 -6.17 -9.03 -24.85
CA CYS A 14 -7.49 -9.27 -25.48
C CYS A 14 -8.50 -8.15 -25.24
N GLY A 15 -8.18 -7.16 -24.41
CA GLY A 15 -9.04 -6.01 -24.10
C GLY A 15 -10.24 -6.31 -23.19
N GLN A 16 -10.45 -7.55 -22.76
CA GLN A 16 -11.54 -7.94 -21.87
C GLN A 16 -11.28 -7.46 -20.44
N SER A 17 -12.34 -6.98 -19.76
CA SER A 17 -12.29 -6.58 -18.36
C SER A 17 -12.75 -7.72 -17.47
N TYR A 18 -12.10 -7.88 -16.30
CA TYR A 18 -12.45 -8.92 -15.33
C TYR A 18 -12.09 -8.49 -13.90
N PRO A 19 -12.78 -9.01 -12.88
CA PRO A 19 -12.49 -8.71 -11.49
C PRO A 19 -11.22 -9.41 -11.03
N VAL A 20 -10.43 -8.73 -10.20
CA VAL A 20 -9.21 -9.23 -9.57
C VAL A 20 -9.09 -8.74 -8.14
N LYS A 21 -8.24 -9.41 -7.35
CA LYS A 21 -7.80 -8.92 -6.04
C LYS A 21 -6.35 -8.49 -6.15
N LEU A 22 -6.07 -7.22 -5.84
CA LEU A 22 -4.74 -6.63 -5.91
C LEU A 22 -4.29 -6.15 -4.52
N PHE A 23 -3.01 -6.32 -4.22
CA PHE A 23 -2.44 -5.74 -3.02
C PHE A 23 -2.41 -4.21 -3.15
N ARG A 24 -2.95 -3.51 -2.16
CA ARG A 24 -2.81 -2.06 -1.95
C ARG A 24 -1.79 -1.77 -0.86
N THR A 25 -1.59 -2.71 0.07
CA THR A 25 -0.57 -2.61 1.12
C THR A 25 0.02 -3.98 1.37
N ILE A 26 1.34 -4.04 1.47
CA ILE A 26 2.10 -5.26 1.78
C ILE A 26 2.93 -5.00 3.03
N TRP A 27 2.82 -5.90 3.99
CA TRP A 27 3.55 -5.83 5.25
C TRP A 27 4.82 -6.67 5.16
N GLY A 28 5.97 -5.98 5.19
CA GLY A 28 7.30 -6.56 4.97
C GLY A 28 7.80 -7.47 6.09
N GLU A 29 7.23 -7.36 7.30
CA GLU A 29 7.50 -8.29 8.39
C GLU A 29 7.01 -9.72 8.10
N HIS A 30 6.09 -9.91 7.16
CA HIS A 30 5.70 -11.23 6.67
C HIS A 30 6.67 -11.72 5.59
N GLU A 31 7.55 -12.64 5.95
CA GLU A 31 8.64 -13.13 5.09
C GLU A 31 8.15 -13.57 3.71
N SER A 32 7.08 -14.37 3.65
CA SER A 32 6.53 -14.86 2.39
C SER A 32 6.02 -13.75 1.45
N LEU A 33 5.52 -12.63 2.00
CA LEU A 33 5.09 -11.48 1.21
C LEU A 33 6.28 -10.61 0.79
N ARG A 34 7.28 -10.47 1.68
CA ARG A 34 8.54 -9.82 1.35
C ARG A 34 9.24 -10.52 0.19
N GLU A 35 9.33 -11.85 0.24
CA GLU A 35 9.91 -12.66 -0.85
C GLU A 35 9.17 -12.44 -2.16
N LYS A 36 7.84 -12.45 -2.16
CA LYS A 36 7.05 -12.14 -3.37
C LYS A 36 7.37 -10.76 -3.95
N VAL A 37 7.54 -9.74 -3.11
CA VAL A 37 7.95 -8.41 -3.57
C VAL A 37 9.34 -8.46 -4.19
N MET A 38 10.30 -9.10 -3.51
CA MET A 38 11.68 -9.20 -3.99
C MET A 38 11.83 -10.00 -5.28
N ASN A 39 10.92 -10.95 -5.53
CA ASN A 39 10.89 -11.80 -6.72
C ASN A 39 9.98 -11.26 -7.84
N ASP A 40 9.44 -10.05 -7.70
CA ASP A 40 8.50 -9.44 -8.66
C ASP A 40 7.21 -10.26 -8.87
N GLU A 41 6.74 -10.95 -7.84
CA GLU A 41 5.56 -11.82 -7.88
C GLU A 41 4.28 -11.16 -7.33
N VAL A 42 4.27 -9.83 -7.23
CA VAL A 42 3.15 -9.06 -6.66
C VAL A 42 2.25 -8.52 -7.78
N ASN A 43 0.94 -8.62 -7.56
CA ASN A 43 -0.09 -8.13 -8.48
C ASN A 43 0.01 -8.73 -9.89
N ILE A 44 0.47 -10.00 -9.98
CA ILE A 44 0.46 -10.76 -11.22
C ILE A 44 -0.96 -11.25 -11.48
N CYS A 45 -1.49 -10.91 -12.64
CA CYS A 45 -2.86 -11.23 -13.06
C CYS A 45 -2.83 -12.13 -14.28
N THR A 46 -3.64 -13.21 -14.25
CA THR A 46 -3.85 -14.07 -15.41
C THR A 46 -5.26 -13.85 -15.95
N CYS A 47 -5.36 -13.44 -17.21
CA CYS A 47 -6.63 -13.17 -17.86
C CYS A 47 -7.44 -14.48 -18.02
N PRO A 48 -8.69 -14.55 -17.54
CA PRO A 48 -9.51 -15.74 -17.67
C PRO A 48 -9.99 -15.99 -19.12
N HIS A 49 -9.92 -14.98 -19.99
CA HIS A 49 -10.39 -15.06 -21.38
C HIS A 49 -9.32 -15.53 -22.37
N CYS A 50 -8.04 -15.21 -22.12
CA CYS A 50 -6.97 -15.53 -23.07
C CYS A 50 -5.70 -16.11 -22.41
N SER A 51 -5.74 -16.38 -21.11
CA SER A 51 -4.66 -16.95 -20.29
C SER A 51 -3.34 -16.13 -20.31
N TYR A 52 -3.40 -14.87 -20.77
CA TYR A 52 -2.24 -14.00 -20.74
C TYR A 52 -1.98 -13.52 -19.32
N SER A 53 -0.74 -13.70 -18.85
CA SER A 53 -0.31 -13.23 -17.53
C SER A 53 0.48 -11.94 -17.68
N PHE A 54 0.23 -10.98 -16.78
CA PHE A 54 0.90 -9.69 -16.74
C PHE A 54 0.87 -9.12 -15.33
N LYS A 55 1.79 -8.23 -15.04
CA LYS A 55 1.80 -7.45 -13.81
C LYS A 55 0.84 -6.28 -13.95
N ALA A 56 -0.13 -6.19 -13.06
CA ALA A 56 -1.03 -5.04 -13.03
C ALA A 56 -0.28 -3.79 -12.55
N PRO A 57 -0.34 -2.65 -13.28
CA PRO A 57 0.28 -1.40 -12.86
C PRO A 57 -0.55 -0.72 -11.74
N PHE A 58 -0.80 -1.47 -10.67
CA PHE A 58 -1.64 -1.03 -9.56
C PHE A 58 -0.76 -0.59 -8.40
N PRO A 59 -0.80 0.68 -7.99
CA PRO A 59 0.07 1.21 -6.96
C PRO A 59 -0.20 0.59 -5.59
N PHE A 60 0.86 0.32 -4.83
CA PHE A 60 0.76 -0.21 -3.47
C PHE A 60 1.87 0.31 -2.57
N MET A 61 1.61 0.30 -1.27
CA MET A 61 2.59 0.62 -0.25
C MET A 61 3.22 -0.67 0.30
N TYR A 62 4.54 -0.73 0.27
CA TYR A 62 5.31 -1.66 1.08
C TYR A 62 5.62 -1.00 2.41
N VAL A 63 5.35 -1.66 3.52
CA VAL A 63 5.61 -1.14 4.86
C VAL A 63 6.18 -2.22 5.75
N ASP A 64 7.25 -1.91 6.46
CA ASP A 64 7.80 -2.75 7.53
C ASP A 64 7.78 -1.94 8.84
N VAL A 65 6.87 -2.32 9.73
CA VAL A 65 6.65 -1.61 11.00
C VAL A 65 7.78 -1.86 11.98
N VAL A 66 8.39 -3.06 11.90
CA VAL A 66 9.49 -3.45 12.77
C VAL A 66 10.77 -2.70 12.37
N ALA A 67 11.04 -2.62 11.07
CA ALA A 67 12.15 -1.85 10.52
C ALA A 67 11.87 -0.34 10.48
N GLY A 68 10.59 0.09 10.61
CA GLY A 68 10.18 1.47 10.73
C GLY A 68 10.27 2.27 9.43
N PHE A 69 9.91 1.69 8.29
CA PHE A 69 9.87 2.39 7.02
C PHE A 69 8.67 1.98 6.16
N ALA A 70 8.34 2.83 5.19
CA ALA A 70 7.39 2.53 4.13
C ALA A 70 7.87 3.12 2.80
N VAL A 71 7.48 2.50 1.69
CA VAL A 71 7.77 2.93 0.31
C VAL A 71 6.55 2.67 -0.56
N TRP A 72 6.16 3.65 -1.39
CA TRP A 72 5.14 3.46 -2.41
C TRP A 72 5.78 3.02 -3.73
N TRP A 73 5.26 1.94 -4.31
CA TRP A 73 5.40 1.71 -5.74
C TRP A 73 4.22 2.37 -6.46
N GLU A 74 4.53 3.34 -7.29
CA GLU A 74 3.55 4.16 -7.99
C GLU A 74 3.97 4.28 -9.47
N PRO A 75 3.67 3.25 -10.29
CA PRO A 75 4.07 3.23 -11.71
C PRO A 75 3.43 4.34 -12.52
N GLU A 76 2.24 4.78 -12.10
CA GLU A 76 1.51 5.92 -12.64
C GLU A 76 0.98 6.76 -11.48
N TYR A 77 0.90 8.07 -11.67
CA TYR A 77 0.43 9.00 -10.64
C TYR A 77 -0.96 8.60 -10.11
N ASP A 78 -1.09 8.48 -8.80
CA ASP A 78 -2.34 8.16 -8.10
C ASP A 78 -2.68 9.22 -7.04
N GLN A 79 -3.65 10.08 -7.34
CA GLN A 79 -4.15 11.09 -6.39
C GLN A 79 -4.62 10.47 -5.05
N GLY A 80 -4.98 9.19 -5.03
CA GLY A 80 -5.32 8.48 -3.80
C GLY A 80 -4.17 8.42 -2.82
N ILE A 81 -2.93 8.33 -3.32
CA ILE A 81 -1.73 8.34 -2.47
C ILE A 81 -1.54 9.69 -1.79
N ASP A 82 -1.80 10.81 -2.47
CA ASP A 82 -1.75 12.15 -1.85
C ASP A 82 -2.72 12.24 -0.66
N SER A 83 -3.94 11.73 -0.85
CA SER A 83 -4.95 11.67 0.21
C SER A 83 -4.54 10.76 1.37
N ASP A 84 -3.92 9.60 1.06
CA ASP A 84 -3.43 8.65 2.04
C ASP A 84 -2.28 9.28 2.87
N GLN A 85 -1.28 9.88 2.21
CA GLN A 85 -0.16 10.55 2.87
C GLN A 85 -0.61 11.74 3.73
N ALA A 86 -1.55 12.56 3.24
CA ALA A 86 -2.14 13.65 4.02
C ALA A 86 -2.88 13.14 5.26
N SER A 87 -3.56 12.00 5.15
CA SER A 87 -4.24 11.35 6.27
C SER A 87 -3.24 10.80 7.29
N TYR A 88 -2.17 10.16 6.82
CA TYR A 88 -1.08 9.68 7.68
C TYR A 88 -0.36 10.82 8.40
N ALA A 89 -0.13 11.96 7.74
CA ALA A 89 0.46 13.14 8.37
C ALA A 89 -0.39 13.67 9.53
N LYS A 90 -1.71 13.70 9.37
CA LYS A 90 -2.64 14.09 10.45
C LYS A 90 -2.63 13.11 11.63
N MET A 91 -2.48 11.81 11.35
CA MET A 91 -2.54 10.75 12.36
C MET A 91 -1.21 10.54 13.10
N PHE A 92 -0.10 10.55 12.37
CA PHE A 92 1.21 10.10 12.87
C PHE A 92 2.28 11.19 12.87
N GLY A 93 1.98 12.38 12.34
CA GLY A 93 2.94 13.45 12.11
C GLY A 93 3.48 13.42 10.67
N SER A 94 3.88 14.61 10.19
CA SER A 94 4.34 14.79 8.80
C SER A 94 5.64 14.03 8.50
N ASN A 95 6.47 13.83 9.53
CA ASN A 95 7.76 13.12 9.42
C ASN A 95 7.63 11.61 9.71
N SER A 96 6.43 11.10 9.90
CA SER A 96 6.24 9.65 10.06
C SER A 96 6.60 8.92 8.78
N TYR A 97 7.12 7.70 8.90
CA TYR A 97 7.47 6.89 7.72
C TYR A 97 6.27 6.58 6.82
N TYR A 98 5.03 6.65 7.32
CA TYR A 98 3.83 6.55 6.51
C TYR A 98 3.56 7.80 5.67
N ALA A 99 3.67 8.99 6.28
CA ALA A 99 3.39 10.25 5.62
C ALA A 99 4.50 10.68 4.67
N ALA A 100 5.75 10.41 5.06
CA ALA A 100 6.96 10.75 4.30
C ALA A 100 7.47 9.58 3.44
N ALA A 101 6.67 8.53 3.23
CA ALA A 101 7.03 7.40 2.39
C ALA A 101 7.38 7.88 0.97
N PRO A 102 8.57 7.57 0.43
CA PRO A 102 8.92 7.90 -0.93
C PRO A 102 8.00 7.20 -1.93
N ARG A 103 7.75 7.86 -3.06
CA ARG A 103 6.92 7.36 -4.17
C ARG A 103 7.85 7.07 -5.34
N ILE A 104 7.89 5.85 -5.80
CA ILE A 104 8.85 5.37 -6.79
C ILE A 104 8.08 4.69 -7.91
N ALA A 105 8.30 5.14 -9.14
CA ALA A 105 7.63 4.60 -10.32
C ALA A 105 8.38 3.39 -10.88
N ASP A 106 9.70 3.44 -10.89
CA ASP A 106 10.54 2.36 -11.39
C ASP A 106 10.60 1.20 -10.41
N TRP A 107 10.44 -0.02 -10.91
CA TRP A 107 10.41 -1.22 -10.07
C TRP A 107 11.78 -1.55 -9.46
N ASP A 108 12.84 -1.44 -10.23
CA ASP A 108 14.18 -1.79 -9.77
C ASP A 108 14.65 -0.78 -8.71
N GLU A 109 14.34 0.50 -8.91
CA GLU A 109 14.57 1.57 -7.92
C GLU A 109 13.75 1.33 -6.64
N PHE A 110 12.49 0.89 -6.78
CA PHE A 110 11.63 0.56 -5.64
C PHE A 110 12.25 -0.58 -4.81
N ILE A 111 12.66 -1.67 -5.45
CA ILE A 111 13.30 -2.81 -4.80
C ILE A 111 14.63 -2.41 -4.15
N GLU A 112 15.46 -1.63 -4.86
CA GLU A 112 16.74 -1.17 -4.31
C GLU A 112 16.54 -0.24 -3.11
N THR A 113 15.51 0.60 -3.13
CA THR A 113 15.16 1.47 -1.99
C THR A 113 14.78 0.66 -0.76
N ILE A 114 13.97 -0.39 -0.90
CA ILE A 114 13.64 -1.30 0.20
C ILE A 114 14.92 -1.96 0.76
N LYS A 115 15.81 -2.44 -0.12
CA LYS A 115 17.09 -3.03 0.28
C LYS A 115 17.97 -2.04 1.05
N LYS A 116 18.03 -0.77 0.62
CA LYS A 116 18.76 0.31 1.33
C LYS A 116 18.25 0.53 2.75
N TYR A 117 16.92 0.49 2.94
CA TYR A 117 16.35 0.56 4.29
C TYR A 117 16.78 -0.62 5.16
N TYR A 118 16.72 -1.84 4.65
CA TYR A 118 17.15 -3.02 5.41
C TYR A 118 18.65 -3.04 5.72
N ARG A 119 19.50 -2.46 4.86
CA ARG A 119 20.92 -2.29 5.13
C ARG A 119 21.23 -1.11 6.05
N GLY A 120 20.24 -0.32 6.45
CA GLY A 120 20.41 0.86 7.29
C GLY A 120 21.03 2.07 6.58
N GLU A 121 21.12 2.05 5.26
CA GLU A 121 21.60 3.16 4.43
C GLU A 121 20.58 4.31 4.36
N LEU A 122 19.29 3.97 4.47
CA LEU A 122 18.19 4.91 4.59
C LEU A 122 17.52 4.75 5.96
N LYS A 123 16.99 5.85 6.48
CA LYS A 123 16.23 5.85 7.73
C LYS A 123 14.79 6.28 7.45
N GLY A 124 13.84 5.48 7.92
CA GLY A 124 12.43 5.86 7.93
C GLY A 124 12.17 7.02 8.88
N GLY A 125 11.07 7.74 8.65
CA GLY A 125 10.59 8.76 9.56
C GLY A 125 10.10 8.15 10.88
N LYS A 126 9.96 8.98 11.93
CA LYS A 126 9.46 8.53 13.24
C LYS A 126 7.99 8.88 13.40
N ILE A 127 7.23 8.00 14.01
CA ILE A 127 5.88 8.32 14.49
C ILE A 127 6.04 9.29 15.67
N GLU A 128 5.66 10.56 15.47
CA GLU A 128 5.82 11.62 16.48
C GLU A 128 4.70 11.60 17.51
N LYS A 129 3.49 11.28 17.06
CA LYS A 129 2.28 11.24 17.90
C LYS A 129 1.20 10.40 17.22
N PHE A 130 0.34 9.83 18.05
CA PHE A 130 -0.87 9.17 17.57
C PHE A 130 -2.09 10.06 17.86
N ASN A 131 -2.76 10.51 16.82
CA ASN A 131 -3.97 11.31 16.93
C ASN A 131 -5.23 10.46 16.70
N ALA A 132 -5.79 9.93 17.78
CA ALA A 132 -6.98 9.06 17.73
C ALA A 132 -8.23 9.77 17.18
N SER A 133 -8.36 11.08 17.34
CA SER A 133 -9.50 11.84 16.78
C SER A 133 -9.38 11.97 15.26
N ALA A 134 -8.19 12.18 14.73
CA ALA A 134 -7.94 12.17 13.29
C ALA A 134 -8.22 10.78 12.68
N LEU A 135 -7.87 9.70 13.39
CA LEU A 135 -8.21 8.35 12.98
C LEU A 135 -9.73 8.16 12.88
N LYS A 136 -10.50 8.56 13.91
CA LYS A 136 -11.97 8.46 13.89
C LYS A 136 -12.58 9.25 12.72
N GLN A 137 -12.07 10.45 12.42
CA GLN A 137 -12.54 11.24 11.28
C GLN A 137 -12.27 10.55 9.95
N SER A 138 -11.08 10.00 9.77
CA SER A 138 -10.68 9.27 8.57
C SER A 138 -11.55 8.01 8.36
N LEU A 139 -11.86 7.29 9.45
CA LEU A 139 -12.76 6.14 9.43
C LEU A 139 -14.19 6.51 9.01
N ASN A 140 -14.71 7.60 9.59
CA ASN A 140 -16.06 8.09 9.25
C ASN A 140 -16.16 8.58 7.80
N GLN A 141 -15.07 9.13 7.24
CA GLN A 141 -15.01 9.52 5.82
C GLN A 141 -14.96 8.31 4.91
N ALA A 142 -14.20 7.27 5.27
CA ALA A 142 -14.11 6.02 4.52
C ALA A 142 -15.48 5.32 4.45
N THR A 143 -16.21 5.24 5.57
CA THR A 143 -17.55 4.63 5.61
C THR A 143 -18.60 5.42 4.83
N LYS A 144 -18.43 6.74 4.67
CA LYS A 144 -19.31 7.56 3.81
C LYS A 144 -18.99 7.38 2.33
N LYS A 145 -17.72 7.20 1.95
CA LYS A 145 -17.30 6.97 0.55
C LYS A 145 -17.69 5.59 0.02
N THR A 146 -17.77 4.56 0.88
CA THR A 146 -18.24 3.22 0.48
C THR A 146 -19.70 3.17 0.04
N LYS A 147 -20.51 4.19 0.36
CA LYS A 147 -21.87 4.32 -0.18
C LYS A 147 -21.93 4.94 -1.59
N THR A 148 -20.84 5.52 -2.11
CA THR A 148 -20.82 6.26 -3.37
C THR A 148 -19.70 5.93 -4.36
N SER A 149 -18.60 5.27 -3.96
CA SER A 149 -17.53 4.81 -4.88
C SER A 149 -16.41 4.10 -4.10
N GLY A 150 -15.96 2.94 -4.59
CA GLY A 150 -14.97 2.13 -3.90
C GLY A 150 -13.56 2.71 -3.91
N CYS A 151 -13.16 3.31 -2.81
CA CYS A 151 -11.75 3.57 -2.52
C CYS A 151 -11.51 3.50 -1.01
N LEU A 152 -10.76 2.54 -0.53
CA LEU A 152 -10.57 2.20 0.88
C LEU A 152 -9.08 2.15 1.25
N GLY A 153 -8.47 3.33 1.46
CA GLY A 153 -7.11 3.42 2.03
C GLY A 153 -7.03 3.25 3.56
N ILE A 154 -8.11 3.48 4.29
CA ILE A 154 -8.08 3.80 5.73
C ILE A 154 -8.43 2.63 6.66
N ALA A 155 -9.02 1.54 6.17
CA ALA A 155 -9.40 0.40 7.03
C ALA A 155 -8.20 -0.38 7.61
N LEU A 156 -6.99 -0.12 7.14
CA LEU A 156 -5.77 -0.82 7.58
C LEU A 156 -5.34 -0.45 9.00
N LEU A 157 -5.67 0.74 9.43
CA LEU A 157 -5.16 1.29 10.69
C LEU A 157 -5.88 0.77 11.93
N ILE A 158 -7.12 0.29 11.80
CA ILE A 158 -7.91 -0.19 12.95
C ILE A 158 -7.33 -1.47 13.54
N MET A 159 -6.76 -2.34 12.71
CA MET A 159 -6.24 -3.62 13.18
C MET A 159 -4.89 -3.52 13.91
N LEU A 160 -4.14 -2.44 13.72
CA LEU A 160 -2.89 -2.21 14.45
C LEU A 160 -3.11 -1.87 15.93
N LEU A 161 -4.28 -1.34 16.28
CA LEU A 161 -4.56 -0.83 17.61
C LEU A 161 -5.31 -1.83 18.51
N THR A 162 -6.00 -2.82 17.92
CA THR A 162 -6.76 -3.82 18.70
C THR A 162 -5.96 -5.10 18.98
N GLY A 163 -4.80 -5.27 18.37
CA GLY A 163 -3.93 -6.46 18.55
C GLY A 163 -2.94 -6.39 19.70
N SER A 164 -2.86 -5.26 20.44
CA SER A 164 -1.90 -5.08 21.51
C SER A 164 -2.50 -5.05 22.94
N LEU A 165 -3.72 -5.52 23.10
CA LEU A 165 -4.39 -5.59 24.43
C LEU A 165 -5.00 -6.99 24.65
N THR A 166 -4.16 -8.03 24.61
CA THR A 166 -4.36 -9.28 25.38
C THR A 166 -3.01 -9.90 25.66
#